data_d389a56e2ba6889782c03681fa58430b
#
_entry.id   d389a56e2ba6889782c03681fa58430b
#
_cell.length_a   1.000
_cell.length_b   1.000
_cell.length_c   1.000
_cell.angle_alpha   90.00
_cell.angle_beta   90.00
_cell.angle_gamma   90.00
#
_symmetry.space_group_name_H-M   'P 1'
#
loop_
_entity.id
_entity.type
_entity.pdbx_description
1 polymer ?
#
loop_
_entity_poly.entity_id
_entity_poly.type
_entity_poly.pdbx_seq_one_letter_code
_entity_poly.pdbx_strand_id
1 'polypeptide(L)'
;MSTTLTIESAKVSWFFACKTDDIPANGGVCVKYKDEQIAIFRFARTNAWYATQNLCPHKKQMALSRGMTGTEAGEPKVACPFHKKTFSLEDGRCLSDEHECSINIYEIKVEEDRLYVGVPM
;
A
#
# COMPACT_ATOMS: atom_id res chain seq x y z
N MET A 1 6.95 27.54 7.96
CA MET A 1 5.93 26.64 7.65
C MET A 1 5.67 26.54 6.16
N SER A 2 5.62 25.38 5.70
CA SER A 2 5.51 25.17 4.27
C SER A 2 4.04 25.21 3.83
N THR A 3 3.72 26.20 3.06
CA THR A 3 2.36 26.34 2.53
C THR A 3 2.10 25.27 1.48
N THR A 4 3.12 24.90 0.73
CA THR A 4 2.97 23.90 -0.31
C THR A 4 2.58 22.54 0.25
N LEU A 5 3.27 22.13 1.30
CA LEU A 5 2.95 20.85 1.93
C LEU A 5 1.56 20.87 2.52
N THR A 6 1.18 22.01 3.07
CA THR A 6 -0.16 22.14 3.63
C THR A 6 -1.21 21.96 2.56
N ILE A 7 -0.97 22.52 1.37
CA ILE A 7 -1.91 22.39 0.27
C ILE A 7 -2.04 20.96 -0.17
N GLU A 8 -0.92 20.26 -0.28
CA GLU A 8 -0.95 18.85 -0.69
C GLU A 8 -1.68 18.01 0.35
N SER A 9 -1.41 18.28 1.61
CA SER A 9 -2.05 17.54 2.69
C SER A 9 -3.54 17.75 2.68
N ALA A 10 -4.00 18.93 2.24
CA ALA A 10 -5.42 19.21 2.21
C ALA A 10 -6.16 18.37 1.17
N LYS A 11 -5.43 17.75 0.25
CA LYS A 11 -6.05 16.92 -0.78
C LYS A 11 -6.18 15.48 -0.37
N VAL A 12 -5.74 15.12 0.81
CA VAL A 12 -5.89 13.77 1.31
C VAL A 12 -6.57 13.82 2.66
N SER A 13 -7.31 12.77 2.94
CA SER A 13 -7.94 12.60 4.23
C SER A 13 -7.18 11.53 4.98
N TRP A 14 -6.57 11.90 6.11
CA TRP A 14 -5.79 10.97 6.91
C TRP A 14 -6.69 10.26 7.89
N PHE A 15 -6.54 8.95 7.98
CA PHE A 15 -7.27 8.20 8.98
C PHE A 15 -6.33 7.23 9.70
N PHE A 16 -6.64 6.97 10.95
CA PHE A 16 -5.88 5.99 11.73
C PHE A 16 -6.22 4.61 11.22
N ALA A 17 -5.23 3.91 10.69
CA ALA A 17 -5.48 2.59 10.11
C ALA A 17 -5.23 1.48 11.11
N CYS A 18 -4.07 1.49 11.77
CA CYS A 18 -3.72 0.44 12.70
C CYS A 18 -2.44 0.85 13.42
N LYS A 19 -2.04 0.04 14.40
CA LYS A 19 -0.74 0.22 15.04
C LYS A 19 0.31 -0.48 14.21
N THR A 20 1.55 0.01 14.32
CA THR A 20 2.65 -0.61 13.59
C THR A 20 2.84 -2.07 13.98
N ASP A 21 2.57 -2.41 15.24
CA ASP A 21 2.71 -3.79 15.71
C ASP A 21 1.64 -4.72 15.15
N ASP A 22 0.58 -4.18 14.58
CA ASP A 22 -0.48 -5.00 14.02
C ASP A 22 -0.08 -5.62 12.68
N ILE A 23 1.01 -5.17 12.09
CA ILE A 23 1.44 -5.63 10.78
C ILE A 23 2.67 -6.53 10.96
N PRO A 24 2.60 -7.79 10.53
CA PRO A 24 3.75 -8.68 10.67
C PRO A 24 4.93 -8.19 9.83
N ALA A 25 6.12 -8.50 10.30
CA ALA A 25 7.32 -8.13 9.56
C ALA A 25 7.28 -8.78 8.18
N ASN A 26 7.51 -7.96 7.16
CA ASN A 26 7.51 -8.40 5.76
C ASN A 26 6.18 -9.00 5.33
N GLY A 27 5.10 -8.57 5.98
CA GLY A 27 3.76 -9.03 5.64
C GLY A 27 2.83 -7.87 5.38
N GLY A 28 1.54 -8.19 5.24
CA GLY A 28 0.53 -7.20 4.94
C GLY A 28 -0.73 -7.44 5.75
N VAL A 29 -1.51 -6.39 5.90
CA VAL A 29 -2.84 -6.47 6.51
C VAL A 29 -3.81 -5.68 5.64
N CYS A 30 -5.09 -5.95 5.84
CA CYS A 30 -6.14 -5.23 5.14
C CYS A 30 -6.92 -4.40 6.15
N VAL A 31 -7.10 -3.13 5.82
CA VAL A 31 -7.95 -2.25 6.63
C VAL A 31 -9.06 -1.74 5.75
N LYS A 32 -10.17 -1.41 6.37
CA LYS A 32 -11.32 -0.92 5.63
C LYS A 32 -11.51 0.56 5.89
N TYR A 33 -11.72 1.31 4.81
CA TYR A 33 -12.02 2.73 4.90
C TYR A 33 -13.22 3.01 4.00
N LYS A 34 -14.36 3.33 4.63
CA LYS A 34 -15.63 3.48 3.90
C LYS A 34 -15.92 2.19 3.15
N ASP A 35 -16.04 2.26 1.83
CA ASP A 35 -16.34 1.08 1.03
C ASP A 35 -15.11 0.44 0.43
N GLU A 36 -13.93 0.93 0.77
CA GLU A 36 -12.70 0.45 0.16
C GLU A 36 -11.90 -0.40 1.13
N GLN A 37 -11.19 -1.37 0.58
CA GLN A 37 -10.24 -2.16 1.35
C GLN A 37 -8.84 -1.72 0.93
N ILE A 38 -8.02 -1.43 1.91
CA ILE A 38 -6.67 -0.93 1.70
C ILE A 38 -5.70 -1.92 2.29
N ALA A 39 -4.71 -2.34 1.49
CA ALA A 39 -3.67 -3.24 1.94
C ALA A 39 -2.49 -2.40 2.43
N ILE A 40 -1.93 -2.78 3.58
CA ILE A 40 -0.79 -2.10 4.16
C ILE A 40 0.31 -3.12 4.35
N PHE A 41 1.50 -2.80 3.85
CA PHE A 41 2.64 -3.72 3.88
C PHE A 41 3.77 -3.14 4.70
N ARG A 42 4.47 -4.02 5.42
CA ARG A 42 5.61 -3.64 6.24
C ARG A 42 6.86 -4.35 5.73
N PHE A 43 7.89 -3.56 5.43
CA PHE A 43 9.20 -4.08 5.05
C PHE A 43 10.14 -3.83 6.23
N ALA A 44 10.30 -4.85 7.07
CA ALA A 44 11.06 -4.69 8.32
C ALA A 44 12.53 -4.35 8.06
N ARG A 45 13.09 -4.90 7.01
CA ARG A 45 14.50 -4.72 6.71
C ARG A 45 14.84 -3.26 6.44
N THR A 46 13.98 -2.57 5.71
CA THR A 46 14.21 -1.17 5.38
C THR A 46 13.39 -0.23 6.24
N ASN A 47 12.60 -0.79 7.15
CA ASN A 47 11.70 -0.02 8.00
C ASN A 47 10.77 0.86 7.16
N ALA A 48 10.24 0.30 6.09
CA ALA A 48 9.39 1.02 5.15
C ALA A 48 7.98 0.47 5.18
N TRP A 49 7.03 1.33 4.84
CA TRP A 49 5.61 1.02 4.89
C TRP A 49 4.97 1.46 3.58
N TYR A 50 4.03 0.64 3.08
CA TYR A 50 3.36 0.94 1.82
C TYR A 50 1.89 0.62 1.94
N ALA A 51 1.06 1.40 1.26
CA ALA A 51 -0.38 1.18 1.25
C ALA A 51 -0.88 1.19 -0.19
N THR A 52 -1.72 0.21 -0.52
CA THR A 52 -2.27 0.08 -1.86
C THR A 52 -3.73 -0.33 -1.75
N GLN A 53 -4.42 -0.28 -2.90
CA GLN A 53 -5.72 -0.92 -2.95
C GLN A 53 -5.54 -2.42 -2.68
N ASN A 54 -6.53 -3.03 -2.04
CA ASN A 54 -6.49 -4.47 -1.79
C ASN A 54 -7.06 -5.26 -2.96
N LEU A 55 -7.73 -4.60 -3.88
CA LEU A 55 -8.33 -5.25 -5.04
C LEU A 55 -7.28 -5.56 -6.09
N CYS A 56 -7.19 -6.85 -6.45
CA CYS A 56 -6.34 -7.25 -7.56
C CYS A 56 -7.11 -6.97 -8.86
N PRO A 57 -6.58 -6.12 -9.76
CA PRO A 57 -7.34 -5.72 -10.93
C PRO A 57 -7.59 -6.85 -11.93
N HIS A 58 -6.74 -7.87 -11.93
CA HIS A 58 -6.91 -8.99 -12.87
C HIS A 58 -8.05 -9.89 -12.48
N LYS A 59 -8.09 -10.27 -11.21
CA LYS A 59 -9.11 -11.21 -10.72
C LYS A 59 -10.25 -10.51 -10.04
N LYS A 60 -10.12 -9.20 -9.81
CA LYS A 60 -11.12 -8.40 -9.10
C LYS A 60 -11.45 -8.99 -7.76
N GLN A 61 -10.42 -9.45 -7.06
CA GLN A 61 -10.56 -10.03 -5.73
C GLN A 61 -9.74 -9.22 -4.74
N MET A 62 -10.25 -9.14 -3.53
CA MET A 62 -9.60 -8.40 -2.44
C MET A 62 -8.53 -9.27 -1.83
N ALA A 63 -7.37 -9.34 -2.47
CA ALA A 63 -6.36 -10.33 -2.13
C ALA A 63 -4.95 -9.79 -1.99
N LEU A 64 -4.68 -8.54 -2.36
CA LEU A 64 -3.30 -8.07 -2.40
C LEU A 64 -2.63 -8.08 -1.02
N SER A 65 -3.39 -7.86 0.05
CA SER A 65 -2.80 -7.89 1.40
C SER A 65 -2.26 -9.27 1.76
N ARG A 66 -2.70 -10.30 1.07
CA ARG A 66 -2.21 -11.67 1.29
C ARG A 66 -1.10 -12.05 0.33
N GLY A 67 -0.68 -11.11 -0.52
CA GLY A 67 0.33 -11.40 -1.51
C GLY A 67 1.71 -11.55 -0.92
N MET A 68 2.61 -12.07 -1.71
CA MET A 68 4.00 -12.21 -1.32
C MET A 68 4.73 -10.91 -1.60
N THR A 69 5.36 -10.37 -0.56
CA THR A 69 6.16 -9.17 -0.72
C THR A 69 7.61 -9.52 -1.00
N GLY A 70 8.31 -8.62 -1.66
CA GLY A 70 9.72 -8.83 -1.95
C GLY A 70 10.31 -7.58 -2.56
N THR A 71 11.54 -7.73 -3.05
CA THR A 71 12.26 -6.63 -3.67
C THR A 71 12.87 -7.13 -4.97
N GLU A 72 12.71 -6.35 -6.02
CA GLU A 72 13.30 -6.69 -7.30
C GLU A 72 14.04 -5.47 -7.82
N ALA A 73 15.34 -5.61 -8.04
CA ALA A 73 16.20 -4.50 -8.47
C ALA A 73 16.07 -3.28 -7.56
N GLY A 74 15.95 -3.54 -6.26
CA GLY A 74 15.83 -2.47 -5.27
C GLY A 74 14.43 -1.91 -5.11
N GLU A 75 13.47 -2.39 -5.87
CA GLU A 75 12.11 -1.85 -5.85
C GLU A 75 11.19 -2.78 -5.07
N PRO A 76 10.47 -2.27 -4.06
CA PRO A 76 9.53 -3.11 -3.30
C PRO A 76 8.35 -3.52 -4.17
N LYS A 77 7.89 -4.75 -3.98
CA LYS A 77 6.82 -5.30 -4.80
C LYS A 77 5.93 -6.22 -4.00
N VAL A 78 4.73 -6.46 -4.54
CA VAL A 78 3.81 -7.46 -4.03
C VAL A 78 3.29 -8.29 -5.19
N ALA A 79 3.19 -9.60 -4.98
CA ALA A 79 2.64 -10.52 -5.98
C ALA A 79 1.28 -10.99 -5.52
N CYS A 80 0.30 -10.89 -6.40
CA CYS A 80 -1.06 -11.35 -6.10
C CYS A 80 -1.03 -12.87 -5.90
N PRO A 81 -1.66 -13.40 -4.83
CA PRO A 81 -1.56 -14.82 -4.54
C PRO A 81 -2.28 -15.72 -5.53
N PHE A 82 -3.23 -15.17 -6.30
CA PHE A 82 -4.05 -16.02 -7.17
C PHE A 82 -3.45 -16.25 -8.54
N HIS A 83 -2.70 -15.29 -9.07
CA HIS A 83 -2.13 -15.47 -10.40
C HIS A 83 -0.74 -14.84 -10.52
N LYS A 84 -0.16 -14.49 -9.42
CA LYS A 84 1.25 -14.09 -9.32
C LYS A 84 1.64 -12.86 -10.13
N LYS A 85 0.67 -12.03 -10.50
CA LYS A 85 1.00 -10.75 -11.09
C LYS A 85 1.64 -9.87 -10.02
N THR A 86 2.67 -9.15 -10.41
CA THR A 86 3.50 -8.39 -9.48
C THR A 86 3.33 -6.91 -9.71
N PHE A 87 3.19 -6.17 -8.62
CA PHE A 87 3.00 -4.72 -8.67
C PHE A 87 4.05 -4.02 -7.83
N SER A 88 4.53 -2.88 -8.33
CA SER A 88 5.43 -2.04 -7.57
C SER A 88 4.67 -1.39 -6.43
N LEU A 89 5.27 -1.38 -5.24
CA LEU A 89 4.69 -0.70 -4.10
C LEU A 89 5.04 0.78 -4.07
N GLU A 90 5.91 1.22 -4.95
CA GLU A 90 6.27 2.64 -5.02
C GLU A 90 5.29 3.43 -5.86
N ASP A 91 4.88 2.91 -7.00
CA ASP A 91 3.98 3.64 -7.89
C ASP A 91 2.80 2.82 -8.39
N GLY A 92 2.75 1.53 -8.05
CA GLY A 92 1.59 0.71 -8.38
C GLY A 92 1.57 0.11 -9.77
N ARG A 93 2.61 0.33 -10.57
CA ARG A 93 2.59 -0.23 -11.92
C ARG A 93 2.80 -1.74 -11.88
N CYS A 94 2.29 -2.43 -12.88
CA CYS A 94 2.47 -3.87 -12.98
C CYS A 94 3.88 -4.18 -13.46
N LEU A 95 4.62 -4.97 -12.67
CA LEU A 95 6.01 -5.29 -13.00
C LEU A 95 6.13 -6.52 -13.87
N SER A 96 5.14 -7.40 -13.84
CA SER A 96 5.17 -8.64 -14.63
C SER A 96 4.66 -8.45 -16.04
N ASP A 97 3.91 -7.38 -16.30
CA ASP A 97 3.39 -7.08 -17.63
C ASP A 97 3.05 -5.61 -17.69
N GLU A 98 3.83 -4.84 -18.42
CA GLU A 98 3.65 -3.39 -18.46
C GLU A 98 2.37 -2.96 -19.16
N HIS A 99 1.68 -3.86 -19.80
CA HIS A 99 0.40 -3.56 -20.43
C HIS A 99 -0.79 -3.80 -19.51
N GLU A 100 -0.54 -4.30 -18.33
CA GLU A 100 -1.60 -4.58 -17.39
C GLU A 100 -1.97 -3.34 -16.58
N CYS A 101 -3.13 -3.40 -15.92
CA CYS A 101 -3.59 -2.30 -15.09
C CYS A 101 -2.68 -2.13 -13.88
N SER A 102 -2.48 -0.88 -13.49
CA SER A 102 -1.76 -0.58 -12.27
C SER A 102 -2.73 -0.57 -11.08
N ILE A 103 -2.16 -0.52 -9.88
CA ILE A 103 -2.96 -0.41 -8.66
C ILE A 103 -2.75 0.97 -8.05
N ASN A 104 -3.73 1.39 -7.26
CA ASN A 104 -3.65 2.67 -6.56
C ASN A 104 -2.74 2.56 -5.36
N ILE A 105 -1.93 3.60 -5.16
CA ILE A 105 -1.02 3.72 -4.03
C ILE A 105 -1.54 4.84 -3.14
N TYR A 106 -1.49 4.64 -1.83
CA TYR A 106 -1.91 5.64 -0.86
C TYR A 106 -0.71 6.08 -0.03
N GLU A 107 -0.79 7.29 0.49
CA GLU A 107 0.28 7.82 1.32
C GLU A 107 0.19 7.23 2.72
N ILE A 108 1.33 7.11 3.38
CA ILE A 108 1.42 6.57 4.72
C ILE A 108 2.20 7.54 5.60
N LYS A 109 1.74 7.67 6.84
CA LYS A 109 2.41 8.45 7.85
C LYS A 109 2.44 7.63 9.13
N VAL A 110 3.62 7.52 9.74
CA VAL A 110 3.78 6.81 11.00
C VAL A 110 4.16 7.81 12.07
N GLU A 111 3.39 7.85 13.14
CA GLU A 111 3.69 8.69 14.30
C GLU A 111 3.70 7.81 15.52
N GLU A 112 4.87 7.70 16.15
CA GLU A 112 5.09 6.78 17.26
C GLU A 112 4.78 5.36 16.81
N ASP A 113 3.80 4.70 17.38
CA ASP A 113 3.43 3.36 16.96
C ASP A 113 2.12 3.33 16.19
N ARG A 114 1.67 4.47 15.67
CA ARG A 114 0.40 4.59 14.96
C ARG A 114 0.63 4.86 13.49
N LEU A 115 -0.11 4.13 12.67
CA LEU A 115 0.02 4.25 11.23
C LEU A 115 -1.25 4.87 10.65
N TYR A 116 -1.05 5.91 9.85
CA TYR A 116 -2.14 6.63 9.20
C TYR A 116 -2.01 6.50 7.70
N VAL A 117 -3.16 6.41 7.03
CA VAL A 117 -3.22 6.33 5.58
C VAL A 117 -3.91 7.58 5.04
N GLY A 118 -3.32 8.16 3.99
CA GLY A 118 -3.90 9.32 3.34
C GLY A 118 -4.65 8.90 2.09
N VAL A 119 -5.95 9.14 2.09
CA VAL A 119 -6.83 8.76 0.99
C VAL A 119 -7.22 10.03 0.24
N PRO A 120 -7.17 10.05 -1.10
CA PRO A 120 -7.58 11.24 -1.85
C PRO A 120 -9.01 11.65 -1.50
N MET A 121 -9.19 12.94 -1.35
CA MET A 121 -10.49 13.49 -1.02
C MET A 121 -11.37 13.61 -2.26
#